data_b3ff769c8b8036b8df731dea566c3b8c
#
_entry.id   b3ff769c8b8036b8df731dea566c3b8c
#
_cell.length_a   1.000
_cell.length_b   1.000
_cell.length_c   1.000
_cell.angle_alpha   90.00
_cell.angle_beta   90.00
_cell.angle_gamma   90.00
#
_symmetry.space_group_name_H-M   'P 1'
#
loop_
_entity.id
_entity.type
_entity.pdbx_description
1 polymer ?
#
loop_
_entity_poly.entity_id
_entity_poly.type
_entity_poly.pdbx_seq_one_letter_code
_entity_poly.pdbx_strand_id
1 'polypeptide(L)'
;MTDVSSLARSDDVVVVPNDDDVRPHRDPPNDRSSSSSSPSERWRRYAVVALITATSLFLYADQNLIGPNMSAIADEFGMSEEEKDVKLGGFLQLAFFVVGSPASLVIGYYADRTNRVRLFFWTTLIGEGPCMATYWVKTYWQLFALRALTGVAVGGCLPLLFSLCGDLFASHERSYVASFLTIATGAGVALGQVVAGTVGPAYGWRLPFILTSAPAVALATVMVLFVDEPRRGGQEEEVHRSSRSSDEREVGTSTRNGNEEVMYRAHTNWSKVKRQLCVKTNMLVLMQGLPGTVPWGVFNSYFVDFLHKQKGMTVQNATAAITVFGIGSAIGTIVGGFVGQRMYNRKKARLPILMGVTTAMGAIPSYYYLNVVDYGPGRVWLYITCFMGGILCSVTPPNVRAILLNVNPPETRGSMFAVYSQIDDVGKGGGPALVAVFIVSMGRRVAFNVAFSFWFVCGILLSCITFTIDHDVELERLAVLEALEPRVLENDVEGREK
;
A
#
# COMPACT_ATOMS: atom_id res chain seq x y z
N MET A 1 48.48 1.77 -44.07
CA MET A 1 48.93 2.70 -45.12
C MET A 1 47.71 3.17 -45.86
N THR A 2 47.29 4.33 -45.58
CA THR A 2 46.69 5.44 -46.34
C THR A 2 45.97 6.35 -45.33
N ASP A 3 46.55 7.32 -45.13
CA ASP A 3 46.47 8.74 -44.87
C ASP A 3 45.03 9.28 -44.81
N VAL A 4 44.67 9.86 -43.66
CA VAL A 4 43.57 10.83 -43.50
C VAL A 4 44.13 11.99 -42.68
N SER A 5 44.83 12.88 -43.35
CA SER A 5 45.13 14.21 -42.85
C SER A 5 44.59 15.19 -43.90
N SER A 6 43.43 15.79 -43.66
CA SER A 6 43.04 17.10 -44.19
C SER A 6 41.55 17.34 -43.92
N LEU A 7 41.29 18.20 -42.96
CA LEU A 7 40.21 19.19 -42.93
C LEU A 7 40.28 19.97 -41.60
N ALA A 8 41.18 20.93 -41.62
CA ALA A 8 41.22 21.97 -40.61
C ALA A 8 40.81 23.31 -41.27
N ARG A 9 40.08 24.09 -40.46
CA ARG A 9 39.80 25.54 -40.58
C ARG A 9 38.54 25.96 -41.29
N SER A 10 37.58 26.42 -40.50
CA SER A 10 36.96 27.73 -40.72
C SER A 10 36.77 28.40 -39.37
N ASP A 11 37.38 29.53 -39.20
CA ASP A 11 37.28 30.42 -38.02
C ASP A 11 35.92 31.12 -38.08
N ASP A 12 34.99 30.73 -37.22
CA ASP A 12 33.81 31.54 -36.95
C ASP A 12 34.02 32.31 -35.63
N VAL A 13 34.22 33.63 -35.85
CA VAL A 13 34.36 34.64 -34.81
C VAL A 13 33.05 34.74 -34.03
N VAL A 14 33.08 34.30 -32.77
CA VAL A 14 32.00 34.55 -31.82
C VAL A 14 32.02 36.02 -31.42
N VAL A 15 31.09 36.81 -31.95
CA VAL A 15 30.83 38.19 -31.51
C VAL A 15 30.11 38.12 -30.15
N VAL A 16 30.80 38.55 -29.10
CA VAL A 16 30.23 38.75 -27.78
C VAL A 16 29.42 40.08 -27.80
N PRO A 17 28.13 40.08 -27.47
CA PRO A 17 27.37 41.33 -27.37
C PRO A 17 27.83 42.16 -26.18
N ASN A 18 27.90 43.46 -26.34
CA ASN A 18 28.28 44.46 -25.33
C ASN A 18 27.23 44.56 -24.20
N ASP A 19 27.70 44.76 -22.96
CA ASP A 19 26.94 44.72 -21.71
C ASP A 19 26.01 45.96 -21.43
N ASP A 20 25.72 46.79 -22.42
CA ASP A 20 25.00 48.05 -22.19
C ASP A 20 23.50 48.06 -22.59
N ASP A 21 22.91 46.94 -22.93
CA ASP A 21 21.49 46.83 -23.28
C ASP A 21 20.65 45.92 -22.35
N VAL A 22 21.01 45.82 -21.07
CA VAL A 22 20.17 45.15 -20.08
C VAL A 22 19.06 46.11 -19.61
N ARG A 23 17.92 46.08 -20.33
CA ARG A 23 16.67 46.62 -19.77
C ARG A 23 16.29 45.77 -18.55
N PRO A 24 15.85 46.41 -17.44
CA PRO A 24 15.45 45.65 -16.25
C PRO A 24 14.33 44.66 -16.61
N HIS A 25 14.60 43.38 -16.39
CA HIS A 25 13.59 42.31 -16.43
C HIS A 25 12.45 42.73 -15.51
N ARG A 26 11.31 43.13 -16.10
CA ARG A 26 10.06 43.18 -15.37
C ARG A 26 9.72 41.73 -15.05
N ASP A 27 9.72 41.40 -13.77
CA ASP A 27 9.15 40.15 -13.30
C ASP A 27 7.78 39.97 -13.96
N PRO A 28 7.47 38.77 -14.53
CA PRO A 28 6.16 38.52 -15.07
C PRO A 28 5.13 38.75 -13.93
N PRO A 29 3.97 39.38 -14.23
CA PRO A 29 2.94 39.56 -13.23
C PRO A 29 2.66 38.20 -12.60
N ASN A 30 2.71 38.17 -11.30
CA ASN A 30 2.44 37.00 -10.45
C ASN A 30 0.94 36.63 -10.61
N ASP A 31 0.59 36.10 -11.77
CA ASP A 31 -0.76 35.60 -12.08
C ASP A 31 -1.02 34.32 -11.30
N ARG A 32 -1.23 34.52 -9.99
CA ARG A 32 -1.96 33.56 -9.17
C ARG A 32 -3.44 33.53 -9.54
N SER A 33 -3.74 33.31 -10.80
CA SER A 33 -5.05 32.84 -11.24
C SER A 33 -5.05 31.32 -11.33
N SER A 34 -4.54 30.64 -10.27
CA SER A 34 -5.05 29.30 -9.96
C SER A 34 -6.55 29.45 -9.78
N SER A 35 -7.34 28.72 -10.55
CA SER A 35 -8.78 28.56 -10.37
C SER A 35 -9.01 28.20 -8.90
N SER A 36 -9.25 29.22 -8.08
CA SER A 36 -9.45 29.05 -6.64
C SER A 36 -10.84 28.43 -6.50
N SER A 37 -10.87 27.09 -6.40
CA SER A 37 -12.05 26.42 -5.88
C SER A 37 -12.53 27.21 -4.65
N SER A 38 -13.83 27.52 -4.59
CA SER A 38 -14.38 28.33 -3.51
C SER A 38 -13.91 27.73 -2.15
N PRO A 39 -13.70 28.55 -1.11
CA PRO A 39 -13.32 28.01 0.21
C PRO A 39 -14.27 26.89 0.67
N SER A 40 -15.57 26.97 0.33
CA SER A 40 -16.58 25.96 0.63
C SER A 40 -16.34 24.63 -0.09
N GLU A 41 -15.90 24.64 -1.36
CA GLU A 41 -15.58 23.43 -2.10
C GLU A 41 -14.32 22.74 -1.58
N ARG A 42 -13.30 23.51 -1.19
CA ARG A 42 -12.10 22.95 -0.56
C ARG A 42 -12.44 22.28 0.77
N TRP A 43 -13.20 22.92 1.63
CA TRP A 43 -13.66 22.32 2.88
C TRP A 43 -14.47 21.06 2.65
N ARG A 44 -15.34 21.02 1.65
CA ARG A 44 -16.11 19.84 1.29
C ARG A 44 -15.20 18.68 0.86
N ARG A 45 -14.19 18.91 0.03
CA ARG A 45 -13.20 17.88 -0.37
C ARG A 45 -12.45 17.31 0.84
N TYR A 46 -11.95 18.18 1.72
CA TYR A 46 -11.25 17.73 2.93
C TYR A 46 -12.17 16.99 3.90
N ALA A 47 -13.41 17.40 4.06
CA ALA A 47 -14.39 16.71 4.91
C ALA A 47 -14.69 15.29 4.37
N VAL A 48 -14.83 15.13 3.06
CA VAL A 48 -14.99 13.80 2.42
C VAL A 48 -13.79 12.90 2.69
N VAL A 49 -12.57 13.42 2.52
CA VAL A 49 -11.34 12.64 2.81
C VAL A 49 -11.22 12.29 4.27
N ALA A 50 -11.52 13.22 5.17
CA ALA A 50 -11.49 12.96 6.60
C ALA A 50 -12.50 11.85 6.98
N LEU A 51 -13.70 11.89 6.40
CA LEU A 51 -14.74 10.88 6.63
C LEU A 51 -14.34 9.50 6.09
N ILE A 52 -13.83 9.46 4.86
CA ILE A 52 -13.29 8.24 4.24
C ILE A 52 -12.14 7.67 5.08
N THR A 53 -11.20 8.52 5.49
CA THR A 53 -10.04 8.13 6.28
C THR A 53 -10.44 7.59 7.65
N ALA A 54 -11.37 8.26 8.33
CA ALA A 54 -11.89 7.81 9.63
C ALA A 54 -12.63 6.47 9.49
N THR A 55 -13.45 6.29 8.45
CA THR A 55 -14.10 4.99 8.17
C THR A 55 -13.06 3.90 7.95
N SER A 56 -12.04 4.17 7.13
CA SER A 56 -10.96 3.22 6.85
C SER A 56 -10.17 2.85 8.08
N LEU A 57 -9.91 3.79 8.98
CA LEU A 57 -9.23 3.53 10.25
C LEU A 57 -9.99 2.48 11.07
N PHE A 58 -11.31 2.59 11.18
CA PHE A 58 -12.12 1.61 11.90
C PHE A 58 -12.28 0.28 11.15
N LEU A 59 -12.39 0.30 9.80
CA LEU A 59 -12.38 -0.90 8.97
C LEU A 59 -11.11 -1.74 9.15
N TYR A 60 -9.96 -1.09 9.25
CA TYR A 60 -8.70 -1.79 9.48
C TYR A 60 -8.48 -2.16 10.96
N ALA A 61 -9.21 -1.51 11.89
CA ALA A 61 -9.14 -1.86 13.31
C ALA A 61 -9.73 -3.25 13.58
N ASP A 62 -10.72 -3.70 12.83
CA ASP A 62 -11.34 -5.01 13.03
C ASP A 62 -10.42 -6.18 12.64
N GLN A 63 -9.42 -5.95 11.80
CA GLN A 63 -8.57 -7.00 11.21
C GLN A 63 -7.88 -7.87 12.26
N ASN A 64 -7.47 -7.30 13.39
CA ASN A 64 -6.63 -7.96 14.39
C ASN A 64 -7.28 -8.05 15.79
N LEU A 65 -8.60 -8.09 15.90
CA LEU A 65 -9.31 -8.18 17.20
C LEU A 65 -9.17 -9.54 17.87
N ILE A 66 -8.93 -10.60 17.12
CA ILE A 66 -8.85 -11.98 17.62
C ILE A 66 -7.55 -12.22 18.41
N GLY A 67 -6.40 -11.77 17.88
CA GLY A 67 -5.09 -12.10 18.44
C GLY A 67 -4.94 -11.86 19.94
N PRO A 68 -5.25 -10.66 20.48
CA PRO A 68 -5.16 -10.40 21.92
C PRO A 68 -6.13 -11.21 22.79
N ASN A 69 -7.24 -11.67 22.22
CA ASN A 69 -8.32 -12.38 22.92
C ASN A 69 -8.38 -13.88 22.60
N MET A 70 -7.44 -14.41 21.87
CA MET A 70 -7.45 -15.76 21.33
C MET A 70 -7.65 -16.82 22.43
N SER A 71 -6.96 -16.70 23.57
CA SER A 71 -7.12 -17.61 24.69
C SER A 71 -8.49 -17.51 25.34
N ALA A 72 -9.03 -16.30 25.56
CA ALA A 72 -10.34 -16.11 26.11
C ALA A 72 -11.45 -16.70 25.23
N ILE A 73 -11.31 -16.59 23.92
CA ILE A 73 -12.24 -17.20 22.94
C ILE A 73 -12.14 -18.73 22.99
N ALA A 74 -10.92 -19.27 23.05
CA ALA A 74 -10.69 -20.71 23.10
C ALA A 74 -11.25 -21.33 24.39
N ASP A 75 -10.99 -20.68 25.52
CA ASP A 75 -11.51 -21.13 26.84
C ASP A 75 -13.04 -21.16 26.84
N GLU A 76 -13.72 -20.16 26.27
CA GLU A 76 -15.17 -20.11 26.21
C GLU A 76 -15.76 -21.18 25.26
N PHE A 77 -15.10 -21.49 24.16
CA PHE A 77 -15.56 -22.53 23.21
C PHE A 77 -15.06 -23.93 23.58
N GLY A 78 -14.33 -24.09 24.70
CA GLY A 78 -13.80 -25.38 25.15
C GLY A 78 -12.75 -25.98 24.20
N MET A 79 -11.94 -25.15 23.55
CA MET A 79 -10.92 -25.59 22.61
C MET A 79 -9.64 -25.99 23.34
N SER A 80 -8.98 -27.06 22.86
CA SER A 80 -7.61 -27.35 23.26
C SER A 80 -6.62 -26.30 22.75
N GLU A 81 -5.38 -26.25 23.28
CA GLU A 81 -4.35 -25.33 22.81
C GLU A 81 -4.04 -25.54 21.31
N GLU A 82 -4.03 -26.80 20.84
CA GLU A 82 -3.82 -27.11 19.43
C GLU A 82 -5.00 -26.63 18.56
N GLU A 83 -6.24 -26.89 19.00
CA GLU A 83 -7.43 -26.41 18.30
C GLU A 83 -7.49 -24.89 18.23
N LYS A 84 -7.11 -24.20 19.29
CA LYS A 84 -7.01 -22.74 19.34
C LYS A 84 -6.07 -22.21 18.24
N ASP A 85 -4.87 -22.77 18.17
CA ASP A 85 -3.87 -22.34 17.19
C ASP A 85 -4.31 -22.58 15.74
N VAL A 86 -4.90 -23.76 15.48
CA VAL A 86 -5.36 -24.11 14.14
C VAL A 86 -6.61 -23.33 13.77
N LYS A 87 -7.62 -23.31 14.65
CA LYS A 87 -8.93 -22.72 14.34
C LYS A 87 -8.92 -21.19 14.43
N LEU A 88 -8.43 -20.62 15.54
CA LEU A 88 -8.49 -19.17 15.76
C LEU A 88 -7.29 -18.46 15.14
N GLY A 89 -6.10 -18.97 15.27
CA GLY A 89 -4.89 -18.36 14.73
C GLY A 89 -4.72 -18.58 13.23
N GLY A 90 -4.98 -19.81 12.73
CA GLY A 90 -4.80 -20.18 11.33
C GLY A 90 -6.05 -19.96 10.47
N PHE A 91 -7.09 -20.78 10.67
CA PHE A 91 -8.23 -20.84 9.76
C PHE A 91 -9.08 -19.57 9.74
N LEU A 92 -9.21 -18.88 10.87
CA LEU A 92 -9.98 -17.65 10.94
C LEU A 92 -9.33 -16.54 10.08
N GLN A 93 -8.00 -16.41 10.14
CA GLN A 93 -7.26 -15.47 9.31
C GLN A 93 -7.30 -15.86 7.84
N LEU A 94 -7.15 -17.15 7.54
CA LEU A 94 -7.28 -17.64 6.17
C LEU A 94 -8.66 -17.31 5.59
N ALA A 95 -9.74 -17.59 6.31
CA ALA A 95 -11.12 -17.31 5.88
C ALA A 95 -11.33 -15.83 5.56
N PHE A 96 -10.83 -14.94 6.43
CA PHE A 96 -10.89 -13.49 6.24
C PHE A 96 -10.25 -13.05 4.91
N PHE A 97 -9.03 -13.51 4.61
CA PHE A 97 -8.33 -13.13 3.39
C PHE A 97 -8.81 -13.87 2.14
N VAL A 98 -9.21 -15.14 2.25
CA VAL A 98 -9.75 -15.92 1.11
C VAL A 98 -11.05 -15.30 0.58
N VAL A 99 -11.85 -14.68 1.43
CA VAL A 99 -13.06 -13.97 0.99
C VAL A 99 -12.74 -12.51 0.63
N GLY A 100 -11.92 -11.82 1.41
CA GLY A 100 -11.58 -10.42 1.18
C GLY A 100 -10.78 -10.18 -0.10
N SER A 101 -9.83 -11.03 -0.40
CA SER A 101 -8.95 -10.87 -1.55
C SER A 101 -9.71 -10.94 -2.90
N PRO A 102 -10.55 -11.93 -3.21
CA PRO A 102 -11.40 -11.91 -4.39
C PRO A 102 -12.43 -10.77 -4.38
N ALA A 103 -12.97 -10.43 -3.21
CA ALA A 103 -13.92 -9.32 -3.08
C ALA A 103 -13.30 -8.00 -3.55
N SER A 104 -12.01 -7.77 -3.32
CA SER A 104 -11.32 -6.57 -3.78
C SER A 104 -11.36 -6.41 -5.30
N LEU A 105 -11.21 -7.50 -6.05
CA LEU A 105 -11.27 -7.51 -7.53
C LEU A 105 -12.70 -7.20 -8.02
N VAL A 106 -13.70 -7.84 -7.40
CA VAL A 106 -15.11 -7.66 -7.73
C VAL A 106 -15.53 -6.22 -7.44
N ILE A 107 -15.20 -5.71 -6.26
CA ILE A 107 -15.55 -4.34 -5.85
C ILE A 107 -14.81 -3.31 -6.71
N GLY A 108 -13.53 -3.53 -7.03
CA GLY A 108 -12.77 -2.70 -7.97
C GLY A 108 -13.45 -2.62 -9.34
N TYR A 109 -13.93 -3.74 -9.87
CA TYR A 109 -14.67 -3.76 -11.13
C TYR A 109 -15.99 -2.95 -11.08
N TYR A 110 -16.73 -3.06 -9.98
CA TYR A 110 -17.97 -2.28 -9.80
C TYR A 110 -17.69 -0.81 -9.46
N ALA A 111 -16.55 -0.48 -8.84
CA ALA A 111 -16.15 0.91 -8.56
C ALA A 111 -16.10 1.78 -9.83
N ASP A 112 -15.71 1.18 -10.96
CA ASP A 112 -15.65 1.90 -12.24
C ASP A 112 -17.01 2.07 -12.92
N ARG A 113 -18.07 1.36 -12.47
CA ARG A 113 -19.36 1.28 -13.15
C ARG A 113 -20.54 1.79 -12.34
N THR A 114 -20.39 1.88 -11.03
CA THR A 114 -21.50 2.25 -10.13
C THR A 114 -21.16 3.49 -9.31
N ASN A 115 -22.13 3.97 -8.52
CA ASN A 115 -21.89 5.05 -7.56
C ASN A 115 -20.98 4.52 -6.44
N ARG A 116 -19.74 5.06 -6.34
CA ARG A 116 -18.69 4.58 -5.42
C ARG A 116 -19.01 4.88 -3.96
N VAL A 117 -19.72 5.98 -3.69
CA VAL A 117 -20.15 6.34 -2.32
C VAL A 117 -21.15 5.31 -1.80
N ARG A 118 -22.14 4.93 -2.63
CA ARG A 118 -23.11 3.89 -2.28
C ARG A 118 -22.43 2.50 -2.21
N LEU A 119 -21.53 2.22 -3.14
CA LEU A 119 -20.79 0.96 -3.14
C LEU A 119 -19.92 0.84 -1.88
N PHE A 120 -19.26 1.93 -1.45
CA PHE A 120 -18.47 1.96 -0.21
C PHE A 120 -19.35 1.69 1.03
N PHE A 121 -20.54 2.30 1.09
CA PHE A 121 -21.49 2.03 2.17
C PHE A 121 -21.90 0.56 2.23
N TRP A 122 -22.33 -0.02 1.09
CA TRP A 122 -22.74 -1.43 1.05
C TRP A 122 -21.59 -2.39 1.34
N THR A 123 -20.40 -2.12 0.82
CA THR A 123 -19.19 -2.90 1.12
C THR A 123 -18.87 -2.87 2.61
N THR A 124 -18.92 -1.68 3.22
CA THR A 124 -18.73 -1.51 4.66
C THR A 124 -19.81 -2.26 5.45
N LEU A 125 -21.07 -2.14 5.09
CA LEU A 125 -22.17 -2.79 5.80
C LEU A 125 -22.12 -4.32 5.70
N ILE A 126 -21.75 -4.87 4.52
CA ILE A 126 -21.60 -6.32 4.30
C ILE A 126 -20.45 -6.90 5.13
N GLY A 127 -19.39 -6.15 5.41
CA GLY A 127 -18.29 -6.62 6.24
C GLY A 127 -18.46 -6.28 7.72
N GLU A 128 -18.80 -5.03 8.05
CA GLU A 128 -18.90 -4.58 9.43
C GLU A 128 -20.18 -5.02 10.13
N GLY A 129 -21.26 -5.27 9.38
CA GLY A 129 -22.46 -5.90 9.94
C GLY A 129 -22.16 -7.27 10.57
N PRO A 130 -21.55 -8.21 9.87
CA PRO A 130 -21.03 -9.44 10.45
C PRO A 130 -20.04 -9.24 11.60
N CYS A 131 -19.15 -8.23 11.50
CA CYS A 131 -18.26 -7.89 12.60
C CYS A 131 -19.03 -7.53 13.86
N MET A 132 -20.04 -6.65 13.79
CA MET A 132 -20.96 -6.36 14.90
C MET A 132 -21.70 -7.60 15.39
N ALA A 133 -22.19 -8.44 14.48
CA ALA A 133 -22.92 -9.67 14.82
C ALA A 133 -22.06 -10.67 15.59
N THR A 134 -20.73 -10.54 15.57
CA THR A 134 -19.80 -11.35 16.38
C THR A 134 -20.07 -11.20 17.88
N TYR A 135 -20.68 -10.11 18.33
CA TYR A 135 -21.07 -9.94 19.74
C TYR A 135 -22.04 -11.04 20.25
N TRP A 136 -22.92 -11.57 19.40
CA TRP A 136 -23.92 -12.57 19.73
C TRP A 136 -23.52 -14.01 19.40
N VAL A 137 -22.29 -14.23 18.95
CA VAL A 137 -21.77 -15.53 18.56
C VAL A 137 -21.72 -16.48 19.77
N LYS A 138 -22.17 -17.73 19.55
CA LYS A 138 -22.17 -18.81 20.53
C LYS A 138 -21.34 -20.03 20.14
N THR A 139 -20.95 -20.13 18.87
CA THR A 139 -20.17 -21.26 18.33
C THR A 139 -19.04 -20.80 17.46
N TYR A 140 -17.99 -21.62 17.36
CA TYR A 140 -16.86 -21.35 16.48
C TYR A 140 -17.27 -21.15 15.00
N TRP A 141 -18.20 -21.96 14.48
CA TRP A 141 -18.61 -21.88 13.08
C TRP A 141 -19.37 -20.58 12.76
N GLN A 142 -20.11 -20.04 13.71
CA GLN A 142 -20.70 -18.70 13.57
C GLN A 142 -19.61 -17.64 13.51
N LEU A 143 -18.63 -17.71 14.41
CA LEU A 143 -17.47 -16.80 14.39
C LEU A 143 -16.72 -16.89 13.06
N PHE A 144 -16.45 -18.10 12.58
CA PHE A 144 -15.75 -18.35 11.33
C PHE A 144 -16.48 -17.72 10.13
N ALA A 145 -17.79 -17.97 10.00
CA ALA A 145 -18.59 -17.43 8.90
C ALA A 145 -18.65 -15.88 8.92
N LEU A 146 -18.85 -15.29 10.12
CA LEU A 146 -18.88 -13.84 10.25
C LEU A 146 -17.52 -13.21 9.96
N ARG A 147 -16.41 -13.81 10.40
CA ARG A 147 -15.06 -13.32 10.09
C ARG A 147 -14.70 -13.43 8.61
N ALA A 148 -15.16 -14.48 7.93
CA ALA A 148 -15.00 -14.60 6.49
C ALA A 148 -15.70 -13.45 5.75
N LEU A 149 -16.94 -13.12 6.14
CA LEU A 149 -17.69 -12.00 5.54
C LEU A 149 -17.07 -10.63 5.87
N THR A 150 -16.51 -10.46 7.08
CA THR A 150 -15.81 -9.22 7.46
C THR A 150 -14.66 -8.90 6.49
N GLY A 151 -13.98 -9.90 5.93
CA GLY A 151 -12.94 -9.73 4.92
C GLY A 151 -13.37 -8.92 3.69
N VAL A 152 -14.66 -8.92 3.35
CA VAL A 152 -15.20 -8.16 2.19
C VAL A 152 -14.99 -6.65 2.36
N ALA A 153 -15.19 -6.11 3.58
CA ALA A 153 -15.03 -4.68 3.84
C ALA A 153 -13.57 -4.24 3.66
N VAL A 154 -12.64 -4.98 4.25
CA VAL A 154 -11.20 -4.66 4.18
C VAL A 154 -10.67 -4.82 2.75
N GLY A 155 -11.05 -5.91 2.06
CA GLY A 155 -10.67 -6.13 0.66
C GLY A 155 -11.20 -5.07 -0.29
N GLY A 156 -12.45 -4.64 -0.11
CA GLY A 156 -13.10 -3.64 -0.96
C GLY A 156 -12.72 -2.19 -0.68
N CYS A 157 -12.20 -1.91 0.51
CA CYS A 157 -11.93 -0.55 0.97
C CYS A 157 -10.91 0.18 0.08
N LEU A 158 -9.72 -0.38 -0.14
CA LEU A 158 -8.64 0.29 -0.87
C LEU A 158 -8.98 0.64 -2.33
N PRO A 159 -9.55 -0.25 -3.14
CA PRO A 159 -9.94 0.09 -4.50
C PRO A 159 -10.89 1.30 -4.57
N LEU A 160 -11.87 1.35 -3.67
CA LEU A 160 -12.84 2.44 -3.59
C LEU A 160 -12.20 3.75 -3.14
N LEU A 161 -11.33 3.68 -2.12
CA LEU A 161 -10.60 4.84 -1.60
C LEU A 161 -9.74 5.50 -2.68
N PHE A 162 -8.90 4.71 -3.35
CA PHE A 162 -8.02 5.25 -4.38
C PHE A 162 -8.79 5.76 -5.60
N SER A 163 -9.90 5.11 -5.95
CA SER A 163 -10.78 5.58 -7.03
C SER A 163 -11.43 6.93 -6.67
N LEU A 164 -11.97 7.10 -5.46
CA LEU A 164 -12.55 8.37 -4.99
C LEU A 164 -11.51 9.48 -4.88
N CYS A 165 -10.33 9.17 -4.31
CA CYS A 165 -9.25 10.16 -4.17
C CYS A 165 -8.68 10.60 -5.52
N GLY A 166 -8.64 9.72 -6.51
CA GLY A 166 -8.19 10.04 -7.86
C GLY A 166 -9.00 11.16 -8.52
N ASP A 167 -10.30 11.21 -8.24
CA ASP A 167 -11.21 12.24 -8.80
C ASP A 167 -11.33 13.50 -7.93
N LEU A 168 -11.04 13.39 -6.62
CA LEU A 168 -11.13 14.53 -5.70
C LEU A 168 -9.89 15.41 -5.74
N PHE A 169 -8.72 14.87 -6.09
CA PHE A 169 -7.44 15.55 -6.00
C PHE A 169 -6.69 15.57 -7.32
N ALA A 170 -6.04 16.70 -7.58
CA ALA A 170 -5.14 16.86 -8.72
C ALA A 170 -3.94 15.93 -8.60
N SER A 171 -3.30 15.61 -9.74
CA SER A 171 -2.22 14.63 -9.81
C SER A 171 -1.06 14.88 -8.83
N HIS A 172 -0.74 16.16 -8.57
CA HIS A 172 0.33 16.55 -7.64
C HIS A 172 -0.04 16.36 -6.16
N GLU A 173 -1.33 16.28 -5.80
CA GLU A 173 -1.82 16.06 -4.43
C GLU A 173 -2.09 14.58 -4.14
N ARG A 174 -2.33 13.76 -5.16
CA ARG A 174 -2.71 12.33 -5.03
C ARG A 174 -1.71 11.53 -4.18
N SER A 175 -0.41 11.79 -4.31
CA SER A 175 0.62 11.10 -3.54
C SER A 175 0.55 11.40 -2.04
N TYR A 176 0.25 12.65 -1.66
CA TYR A 176 0.08 13.02 -0.25
C TYR A 176 -1.14 12.35 0.36
N VAL A 177 -2.26 12.36 -0.37
CA VAL A 177 -3.52 11.72 0.08
C VAL A 177 -3.34 10.21 0.20
N ALA A 178 -2.72 9.56 -0.77
CA ALA A 178 -2.42 8.13 -0.73
C ALA A 178 -1.52 7.75 0.46
N SER A 179 -0.51 8.58 0.76
CA SER A 179 0.36 8.38 1.93
C SER A 179 -0.42 8.52 3.23
N PHE A 180 -1.27 9.54 3.35
CA PHE A 180 -2.12 9.77 4.51
C PHE A 180 -3.10 8.62 4.75
N LEU A 181 -3.76 8.12 3.70
CA LEU A 181 -4.63 6.94 3.78
C LEU A 181 -3.86 5.68 4.22
N THR A 182 -2.65 5.47 3.71
CA THR A 182 -1.81 4.32 4.10
C THR A 182 -1.43 4.39 5.58
N ILE A 183 -1.10 5.58 6.09
CA ILE A 183 -0.82 5.79 7.51
C ILE A 183 -2.09 5.53 8.35
N ALA A 184 -3.25 6.00 7.90
CA ALA A 184 -4.51 5.81 8.61
C ALA A 184 -4.92 4.33 8.68
N THR A 185 -4.73 3.54 7.61
CA THR A 185 -4.99 2.09 7.63
C THR A 185 -4.07 1.36 8.61
N GLY A 186 -2.76 1.71 8.63
CA GLY A 186 -1.82 1.17 9.61
C GLY A 186 -2.16 1.55 11.06
N ALA A 187 -2.58 2.80 11.28
CA ALA A 187 -3.06 3.28 12.59
C ALA A 187 -4.35 2.54 13.01
N GLY A 188 -5.23 2.22 12.06
CA GLY A 188 -6.42 1.40 12.29
C GLY A 188 -6.05 0.02 12.85
N VAL A 189 -5.15 -0.69 12.18
CA VAL A 189 -4.65 -2.00 12.64
C VAL A 189 -4.12 -1.93 14.08
N ALA A 190 -3.32 -0.90 14.41
CA ALA A 190 -2.80 -0.69 15.77
C ALA A 190 -3.93 -0.38 16.77
N LEU A 191 -4.88 0.48 16.39
CA LEU A 191 -6.06 0.81 17.22
C LEU A 191 -6.84 -0.45 17.57
N GLY A 192 -7.11 -1.32 16.60
CA GLY A 192 -7.84 -2.57 16.83
C GLY A 192 -7.15 -3.47 17.85
N GLN A 193 -5.84 -3.63 17.74
CA GLN A 193 -5.07 -4.42 18.70
C GLN A 193 -5.09 -3.80 20.09
N VAL A 194 -4.97 -2.47 20.21
CA VAL A 194 -5.05 -1.77 21.51
C VAL A 194 -6.44 -1.93 22.12
N VAL A 195 -7.50 -1.71 21.34
CA VAL A 195 -8.89 -1.90 21.81
C VAL A 195 -9.13 -3.35 22.24
N ALA A 196 -8.72 -4.32 21.42
CA ALA A 196 -8.88 -5.73 21.76
C ALA A 196 -8.09 -6.13 23.00
N GLY A 197 -6.85 -5.66 23.13
CA GLY A 197 -5.97 -6.03 24.26
C GLY A 197 -6.25 -5.30 25.57
N THR A 198 -6.96 -4.17 25.54
CA THR A 198 -7.33 -3.41 26.74
C THR A 198 -8.77 -3.66 27.17
N VAL A 199 -9.72 -3.59 26.24
CA VAL A 199 -11.15 -3.76 26.50
C VAL A 199 -11.51 -5.23 26.65
N GLY A 200 -10.92 -6.12 25.82
CA GLY A 200 -11.24 -7.54 25.86
C GLY A 200 -11.06 -8.19 27.23
N PRO A 201 -9.90 -8.05 27.89
CA PRO A 201 -9.67 -8.60 29.24
C PRO A 201 -10.53 -7.97 30.32
N ALA A 202 -10.99 -6.72 30.15
CA ALA A 202 -11.78 -6.00 31.17
C ALA A 202 -13.28 -6.22 31.04
N TYR A 203 -13.79 -6.29 29.80
CA TYR A 203 -15.23 -6.29 29.51
C TYR A 203 -15.71 -7.47 28.66
N GLY A 204 -14.80 -8.40 28.34
CA GLY A 204 -15.05 -9.54 27.46
C GLY A 204 -14.66 -9.33 26.01
N TRP A 205 -14.21 -10.41 25.37
CA TRP A 205 -13.63 -10.41 24.02
C TRP A 205 -14.59 -9.97 22.90
N ARG A 206 -15.88 -9.92 23.17
CA ARG A 206 -16.93 -9.55 22.20
C ARG A 206 -17.08 -8.04 22.02
N LEU A 207 -16.89 -7.26 23.08
CA LEU A 207 -17.13 -5.81 23.06
C LEU A 207 -16.22 -5.07 22.06
N PRO A 208 -14.93 -5.39 21.90
CA PRO A 208 -14.07 -4.80 20.88
C PRO A 208 -14.66 -4.82 19.47
N PHE A 209 -15.38 -5.87 19.08
CA PHE A 209 -16.00 -5.98 17.75
C PHE A 209 -17.06 -4.90 17.51
N ILE A 210 -17.89 -4.60 18.50
CA ILE A 210 -18.87 -3.49 18.39
C ILE A 210 -18.16 -2.14 18.39
N LEU A 211 -17.16 -1.95 19.26
CA LEU A 211 -16.46 -0.67 19.38
C LEU A 211 -15.71 -0.25 18.11
N THR A 212 -15.31 -1.22 17.27
CA THR A 212 -14.66 -0.94 16.00
C THR A 212 -15.65 -0.85 14.85
N SER A 213 -16.61 -1.78 14.75
CA SER A 213 -17.53 -1.87 13.63
C SER A 213 -18.66 -0.81 13.67
N ALA A 214 -19.20 -0.49 14.84
CA ALA A 214 -20.29 0.49 14.93
C ALA A 214 -19.88 1.89 14.45
N PRO A 215 -18.71 2.45 14.82
CA PRO A 215 -18.23 3.71 14.25
C PRO A 215 -18.01 3.64 12.74
N ALA A 216 -17.47 2.53 12.21
CA ALA A 216 -17.27 2.35 10.78
C ALA A 216 -18.60 2.43 10.01
N VAL A 217 -19.63 1.69 10.45
CA VAL A 217 -20.96 1.72 9.85
C VAL A 217 -21.61 3.11 9.98
N ALA A 218 -21.49 3.75 11.15
CA ALA A 218 -22.03 5.09 11.38
C ALA A 218 -21.39 6.12 10.43
N LEU A 219 -20.06 6.12 10.29
CA LEU A 219 -19.33 7.01 9.40
C LEU A 219 -19.67 6.74 7.91
N ALA A 220 -19.75 5.47 7.50
CA ALA A 220 -20.18 5.11 6.15
C ALA A 220 -21.63 5.53 5.87
N THR A 221 -22.52 5.49 6.88
CA THR A 221 -23.90 5.98 6.80
C THR A 221 -23.92 7.49 6.62
N VAL A 222 -23.14 8.22 7.41
CA VAL A 222 -22.99 9.69 7.26
C VAL A 222 -22.47 10.00 5.84
N MET A 223 -21.52 9.23 5.34
CA MET A 223 -20.96 9.42 4.00
C MET A 223 -22.05 9.27 2.92
N VAL A 224 -22.85 8.20 2.95
CA VAL A 224 -23.88 7.98 1.92
C VAL A 224 -25.03 8.98 1.98
N LEU A 225 -25.28 9.58 3.15
CA LEU A 225 -26.37 10.57 3.33
C LEU A 225 -25.95 11.99 2.94
N PHE A 226 -24.69 12.36 3.13
CA PHE A 226 -24.22 13.74 3.01
C PHE A 226 -23.18 13.98 1.90
N VAL A 227 -22.62 12.93 1.31
CA VAL A 227 -21.60 13.04 0.26
C VAL A 227 -22.19 12.61 -1.07
N ASP A 228 -22.28 13.57 -2.01
CA ASP A 228 -22.58 13.25 -3.39
C ASP A 228 -21.40 12.56 -4.09
N GLU A 229 -21.69 11.72 -5.07
CA GLU A 229 -20.67 11.07 -5.91
C GLU A 229 -19.78 12.13 -6.58
N PRO A 230 -18.45 12.11 -6.38
CA PRO A 230 -17.54 12.98 -7.10
C PRO A 230 -17.61 12.70 -8.61
N ARG A 231 -17.59 13.75 -9.42
CA ARG A 231 -17.56 13.60 -10.89
C ARG A 231 -16.30 12.88 -11.31
N ARG A 232 -16.43 11.85 -12.13
CA ARG A 232 -15.31 11.08 -12.67
C ARG A 232 -14.49 11.96 -13.60
N GLY A 233 -13.15 11.94 -13.41
CA GLY A 233 -12.24 12.76 -14.20
C GLY A 233 -12.39 14.28 -13.98
N GLY A 234 -13.14 14.72 -12.96
CA GLY A 234 -13.45 16.13 -12.75
C GLY A 234 -12.22 17.02 -12.59
N GLN A 235 -11.12 16.50 -12.04
CA GLN A 235 -9.87 17.23 -11.92
C GLN A 235 -9.05 17.27 -13.21
N GLU A 236 -9.21 16.30 -14.08
CA GLU A 236 -8.56 16.26 -15.41
C GLU A 236 -9.25 17.23 -16.35
N GLU A 237 -10.60 17.31 -16.33
CA GLU A 237 -11.37 18.30 -17.09
C GLU A 237 -11.08 19.74 -16.62
N GLU A 238 -10.86 19.98 -15.31
CA GLU A 238 -10.54 21.30 -14.77
C GLU A 238 -9.16 21.78 -15.24
N VAL A 239 -8.17 20.87 -15.31
CA VAL A 239 -6.83 21.14 -15.85
C VAL A 239 -6.94 21.44 -17.37
N HIS A 240 -7.73 20.68 -18.13
CA HIS A 240 -7.94 20.94 -19.56
C HIS A 240 -8.69 22.25 -19.82
N ARG A 241 -9.65 22.62 -18.97
CA ARG A 241 -10.34 23.93 -19.09
C ARG A 241 -9.41 25.11 -18.76
N SER A 242 -8.57 24.98 -17.74
CA SER A 242 -7.60 26.02 -17.39
C SER A 242 -6.53 26.17 -18.47
N SER A 243 -6.05 25.08 -19.07
CA SER A 243 -5.11 25.12 -20.20
C SER A 243 -5.76 25.76 -21.44
N ARG A 244 -7.01 25.42 -21.79
CA ARG A 244 -7.73 26.06 -22.89
C ARG A 244 -8.01 27.56 -22.67
N SER A 245 -8.35 27.97 -21.46
CA SER A 245 -8.59 29.38 -21.14
C SER A 245 -7.30 30.22 -21.11
N SER A 246 -6.14 29.63 -20.88
CA SER A 246 -4.85 30.28 -21.05
C SER A 246 -4.48 30.41 -22.54
N ASP A 247 -4.73 29.36 -23.33
CA ASP A 247 -4.48 29.38 -24.77
C ASP A 247 -5.40 30.37 -25.51
N GLU A 248 -6.68 30.49 -25.14
CA GLU A 248 -7.63 31.48 -25.71
C GLU A 248 -7.28 32.93 -25.35
N ARG A 249 -6.55 33.17 -24.26
CA ARG A 249 -6.05 34.52 -23.92
C ARG A 249 -4.75 34.88 -24.60
N GLU A 250 -3.93 33.89 -24.99
CA GLU A 250 -2.69 34.10 -25.76
C GLU A 250 -2.92 34.16 -27.28
N VAL A 251 -4.03 33.65 -27.82
CA VAL A 251 -4.37 33.67 -29.26
C VAL A 251 -4.83 35.04 -29.76
N GLY A 252 -4.66 36.13 -28.98
CA GLY A 252 -4.79 37.53 -29.43
C GLY A 252 -3.71 38.00 -30.40
N THR A 253 -2.61 37.30 -30.59
CA THR A 253 -1.56 37.64 -31.61
C THR A 253 -0.65 36.47 -31.89
N SER A 254 -0.73 36.00 -33.15
CA SER A 254 0.35 35.41 -33.93
C SER A 254 0.84 33.99 -33.75
N THR A 255 0.78 33.29 -34.88
CA THR A 255 1.60 32.15 -35.34
C THR A 255 1.58 30.83 -34.54
N ARG A 256 0.84 29.96 -35.16
CA ARG A 256 0.79 28.48 -35.08
C ARG A 256 2.22 27.88 -35.10
N ASN A 257 2.82 27.68 -33.92
CA ASN A 257 3.87 26.71 -33.72
C ASN A 257 3.29 25.57 -32.89
N GLY A 258 3.08 24.43 -33.58
CA GLY A 258 2.40 23.26 -32.99
C GLY A 258 3.27 22.61 -31.93
N ASN A 259 2.99 22.92 -30.67
CA ASN A 259 3.25 21.99 -29.57
C ASN A 259 2.00 21.10 -29.41
N GLU A 260 1.88 20.08 -30.27
CA GLU A 260 0.94 19.00 -30.02
C GLU A 260 1.40 18.30 -28.73
N GLU A 261 0.63 18.46 -27.64
CA GLU A 261 0.79 17.63 -26.47
C GLU A 261 0.62 16.17 -26.89
N VAL A 262 1.71 15.42 -26.88
CA VAL A 262 1.74 13.99 -27.18
C VAL A 262 1.05 13.26 -26.02
N MET A 263 -0.26 12.99 -26.20
CA MET A 263 -1.06 12.32 -25.19
C MET A 263 -0.84 10.81 -25.26
N TYR A 264 -0.28 10.23 -24.18
CA TYR A 264 -0.09 8.79 -24.03
C TYR A 264 -1.44 8.05 -24.05
N ARG A 265 -1.73 7.30 -25.13
CA ARG A 265 -2.98 6.54 -25.32
C ARG A 265 -2.76 5.04 -25.41
N ALA A 266 -2.07 4.45 -24.47
CA ALA A 266 -1.94 3.00 -24.45
C ALA A 266 -3.09 2.35 -23.67
N HIS A 267 -3.77 1.39 -24.29
CA HIS A 267 -4.81 0.59 -23.64
C HIS A 267 -4.22 -0.66 -23.00
N THR A 268 -4.70 -0.98 -21.78
CA THR A 268 -4.35 -2.22 -21.10
C THR A 268 -4.95 -3.40 -21.85
N ASN A 269 -4.13 -4.38 -22.20
CA ASN A 269 -4.55 -5.67 -22.75
C ASN A 269 -3.95 -6.79 -21.89
N TRP A 270 -4.66 -7.90 -21.72
CA TRP A 270 -4.22 -9.05 -20.95
C TRP A 270 -2.85 -9.60 -21.41
N SER A 271 -2.57 -9.56 -22.72
CA SER A 271 -1.25 -9.96 -23.24
C SER A 271 -0.11 -9.08 -22.73
N LYS A 272 -0.33 -7.78 -22.56
CA LYS A 272 0.64 -6.84 -21.96
C LYS A 272 0.87 -7.16 -20.48
N VAL A 273 -0.20 -7.40 -19.72
CA VAL A 273 -0.09 -7.80 -18.30
C VAL A 273 0.69 -9.09 -18.16
N LYS A 274 0.39 -10.11 -18.98
CA LYS A 274 1.12 -11.38 -19.00
C LYS A 274 2.62 -11.18 -19.31
N ARG A 275 2.96 -10.29 -20.24
CA ARG A 275 4.35 -9.94 -20.54
C ARG A 275 5.02 -9.29 -19.32
N GLN A 276 4.35 -8.40 -18.61
CA GLN A 276 4.88 -7.75 -17.42
C GLN A 276 5.10 -8.73 -16.26
N LEU A 277 4.26 -9.75 -16.12
CA LEU A 277 4.47 -10.83 -15.14
C LEU A 277 5.78 -11.60 -15.40
N CYS A 278 6.24 -11.66 -16.65
CA CYS A 278 7.48 -12.34 -17.03
C CYS A 278 8.74 -11.45 -16.93
N VAL A 279 8.60 -10.16 -16.65
CA VAL A 279 9.75 -9.26 -16.39
C VAL A 279 10.46 -9.73 -15.12
N LYS A 280 11.78 -9.93 -15.19
CA LYS A 280 12.57 -10.56 -14.12
C LYS A 280 12.44 -9.85 -12.78
N THR A 281 12.47 -8.51 -12.77
CA THR A 281 12.28 -7.71 -11.56
C THR A 281 10.88 -7.93 -10.99
N ASN A 282 9.82 -7.93 -11.82
CA ASN A 282 8.46 -8.20 -11.37
C ASN A 282 8.32 -9.62 -10.79
N MET A 283 8.89 -10.63 -11.46
CA MET A 283 8.89 -12.00 -10.94
C MET A 283 9.51 -12.08 -9.54
N LEU A 284 10.68 -11.47 -9.33
CA LEU A 284 11.34 -11.45 -8.02
C LEU A 284 10.52 -10.71 -6.98
N VAL A 285 9.89 -9.58 -7.35
CA VAL A 285 8.99 -8.82 -6.48
C VAL A 285 7.76 -9.64 -6.09
N LEU A 286 7.18 -10.39 -7.02
CA LEU A 286 6.02 -11.27 -6.73
C LEU A 286 6.44 -12.48 -5.89
N MET A 287 7.57 -13.11 -6.21
CA MET A 287 8.08 -14.27 -5.47
C MET A 287 8.45 -13.93 -4.01
N GLN A 288 8.99 -12.74 -3.74
CA GLN A 288 9.30 -12.31 -2.37
C GLN A 288 8.05 -11.95 -1.56
N GLY A 289 6.93 -11.64 -2.20
CA GLY A 289 5.69 -11.24 -1.53
C GLY A 289 5.24 -12.28 -0.51
N LEU A 290 5.16 -13.55 -0.91
CA LEU A 290 4.74 -14.62 -0.01
C LEU A 290 5.66 -14.79 1.21
N PRO A 291 6.99 -15.04 1.06
CA PRO A 291 7.88 -15.17 2.21
C PRO A 291 8.04 -13.86 2.99
N GLY A 292 7.81 -12.70 2.38
CA GLY A 292 7.83 -11.42 3.07
C GLY A 292 6.67 -11.22 4.02
N THR A 293 5.48 -11.72 3.69
CA THR A 293 4.22 -11.44 4.42
C THR A 293 3.80 -12.54 5.37
N VAL A 294 4.26 -13.78 5.20
CA VAL A 294 4.01 -14.88 6.16
C VAL A 294 4.41 -14.50 7.59
N PRO A 295 5.62 -13.96 7.87
CA PRO A 295 5.98 -13.55 9.23
C PRO A 295 5.06 -12.45 9.79
N TRP A 296 4.59 -11.52 8.96
CA TRP A 296 3.63 -10.49 9.35
C TRP A 296 2.29 -11.08 9.79
N GLY A 297 1.76 -12.04 9.03
CA GLY A 297 0.53 -12.73 9.37
C GLY A 297 0.66 -13.46 10.71
N VAL A 298 1.74 -14.20 10.91
CA VAL A 298 2.03 -14.93 12.15
C VAL A 298 2.20 -13.98 13.34
N PHE A 299 2.93 -12.89 13.15
CA PHE A 299 3.14 -11.88 14.18
C PHE A 299 1.81 -11.27 14.63
N ASN A 300 0.98 -10.85 13.70
CA ASN A 300 -0.32 -10.25 14.01
C ASN A 300 -1.32 -11.24 14.67
N SER A 301 -1.29 -12.50 14.26
CA SER A 301 -2.23 -13.50 14.78
C SER A 301 -1.83 -14.06 16.14
N TYR A 302 -0.57 -14.39 16.34
CA TYR A 302 -0.14 -15.21 17.47
C TYR A 302 0.69 -14.50 18.52
N PHE A 303 1.34 -13.35 18.19
CA PHE A 303 2.38 -12.78 19.03
C PHE A 303 1.89 -12.40 20.43
N VAL A 304 0.70 -11.78 20.54
CA VAL A 304 0.13 -11.38 21.83
C VAL A 304 -0.21 -12.61 22.68
N ASP A 305 -0.83 -13.63 22.08
CA ASP A 305 -1.16 -14.88 22.79
C ASP A 305 0.10 -15.66 23.19
N PHE A 306 1.14 -15.67 22.34
CA PHE A 306 2.45 -16.25 22.65
C PHE A 306 3.09 -15.59 23.89
N LEU A 307 3.11 -14.26 23.93
CA LEU A 307 3.65 -13.52 25.08
C LEU A 307 2.82 -13.75 26.35
N HIS A 308 1.51 -13.85 26.19
CA HIS A 308 0.60 -14.12 27.32
C HIS A 308 0.79 -15.53 27.88
N LYS A 309 0.65 -16.56 27.05
CA LYS A 309 0.64 -17.97 27.49
C LYS A 309 2.04 -18.53 27.77
N GLN A 310 3.04 -18.25 26.92
CA GLN A 310 4.35 -18.86 27.07
C GLN A 310 5.34 -18.02 27.86
N LYS A 311 5.10 -16.72 27.96
CA LYS A 311 5.99 -15.79 28.66
C LYS A 311 5.34 -15.19 29.92
N GLY A 312 4.12 -15.58 30.28
CA GLY A 312 3.44 -15.16 31.50
C GLY A 312 3.13 -13.66 31.59
N MET A 313 3.05 -12.97 30.44
CA MET A 313 2.69 -11.55 30.40
C MET A 313 1.18 -11.35 30.51
N THR A 314 0.75 -10.22 31.06
CA THR A 314 -0.65 -9.81 30.92
C THR A 314 -0.94 -9.48 29.47
N VAL A 315 -2.19 -9.68 29.02
CA VAL A 315 -2.60 -9.35 27.65
C VAL A 315 -2.31 -7.89 27.31
N GLN A 316 -2.51 -6.98 28.28
CA GLN A 316 -2.22 -5.54 28.12
C GLN A 316 -0.75 -5.28 27.85
N ASN A 317 0.18 -5.90 28.60
CA ASN A 317 1.61 -5.75 28.40
C ASN A 317 2.07 -6.39 27.07
N ALA A 318 1.51 -7.53 26.71
CA ALA A 318 1.76 -8.17 25.42
C ALA A 318 1.26 -7.29 24.26
N THR A 319 0.08 -6.67 24.40
CA THR A 319 -0.46 -5.70 23.44
C THR A 319 0.40 -4.44 23.35
N ALA A 320 0.94 -3.95 24.47
CA ALA A 320 1.89 -2.84 24.44
C ALA A 320 3.15 -3.18 23.62
N ALA A 321 3.65 -4.41 23.70
CA ALA A 321 4.81 -4.83 22.89
C ALA A 321 4.54 -4.79 21.39
N ILE A 322 3.37 -5.28 20.93
CA ILE A 322 2.99 -5.20 19.52
C ILE A 322 2.70 -3.76 19.08
N THR A 323 2.16 -2.93 19.96
CA THR A 323 1.95 -1.49 19.69
C THR A 323 3.29 -0.76 19.49
N VAL A 324 4.29 -1.04 20.32
CA VAL A 324 5.65 -0.50 20.18
C VAL A 324 6.30 -0.94 18.88
N PHE A 325 6.11 -2.21 18.48
CA PHE A 325 6.51 -2.69 17.17
C PHE A 325 5.81 -1.92 16.04
N GLY A 326 4.50 -1.65 16.16
CA GLY A 326 3.73 -0.85 15.20
C GLY A 326 4.24 0.59 15.07
N ILE A 327 4.61 1.24 16.18
CA ILE A 327 5.23 2.58 16.17
C ILE A 327 6.59 2.52 15.43
N GLY A 328 7.43 1.54 15.74
CA GLY A 328 8.68 1.31 15.02
C GLY A 328 8.44 1.10 13.52
N SER A 329 7.40 0.33 13.17
CA SER A 329 6.99 0.08 11.79
C SER A 329 6.60 1.35 11.04
N ALA A 330 5.83 2.25 11.64
CA ALA A 330 5.48 3.54 11.05
C ALA A 330 6.74 4.40 10.78
N ILE A 331 7.65 4.48 11.73
CA ILE A 331 8.93 5.19 11.58
C ILE A 331 9.77 4.53 10.47
N GLY A 332 9.88 3.19 10.47
CA GLY A 332 10.61 2.42 9.47
C GLY A 332 10.08 2.64 8.05
N THR A 333 8.77 2.75 7.89
CA THR A 333 8.12 3.05 6.60
C THR A 333 8.52 4.45 6.09
N ILE A 334 8.44 5.47 6.95
CA ILE A 334 8.79 6.86 6.59
C ILE A 334 10.28 6.97 6.25
N VAL A 335 11.14 6.50 7.16
CA VAL A 335 12.61 6.53 6.97
C VAL A 335 13.01 5.68 5.77
N GLY A 336 12.40 4.50 5.62
CA GLY A 336 12.66 3.59 4.51
C GLY A 336 12.32 4.18 3.16
N GLY A 337 11.18 4.88 3.05
CA GLY A 337 10.81 5.60 1.84
C GLY A 337 11.80 6.69 1.48
N PHE A 338 12.19 7.53 2.46
CA PHE A 338 13.13 8.62 2.25
C PHE A 338 14.55 8.14 1.89
N VAL A 339 15.09 7.21 2.68
CA VAL A 339 16.44 6.63 2.46
C VAL A 339 16.46 5.85 1.15
N GLY A 340 15.40 5.06 0.90
CA GLY A 340 15.27 4.27 -0.34
C GLY A 340 15.27 5.13 -1.58
N GLN A 341 14.48 6.22 -1.60
CA GLN A 341 14.45 7.16 -2.72
C GLN A 341 15.83 7.82 -2.95
N ARG A 342 16.52 8.22 -1.88
CA ARG A 342 17.86 8.80 -1.98
C ARG A 342 18.89 7.79 -2.53
N MET A 343 18.79 6.51 -2.13
CA MET A 343 19.67 5.47 -2.64
C MET A 343 19.36 5.13 -4.09
N TYR A 344 18.09 5.06 -4.46
CA TYR A 344 17.63 4.82 -5.83
C TYR A 344 18.11 5.93 -6.78
N ASN A 345 17.99 7.20 -6.38
CA ASN A 345 18.43 8.35 -7.19
C ASN A 345 19.95 8.34 -7.43
N ARG A 346 20.76 7.79 -6.50
CA ARG A 346 22.21 7.65 -6.69
C ARG A 346 22.58 6.48 -7.60
N LYS A 347 21.96 5.33 -7.38
CA LYS A 347 22.12 4.11 -8.18
C LYS A 347 20.95 3.19 -7.93
N LYS A 348 20.15 2.87 -8.96
CA LYS A 348 18.92 2.06 -8.86
C LYS A 348 19.18 0.73 -8.14
N ALA A 349 20.27 0.04 -8.47
CA ALA A 349 20.69 -1.24 -7.89
C ALA A 349 20.98 -1.21 -6.36
N ARG A 350 21.13 -0.05 -5.72
CA ARG A 350 21.36 0.03 -4.26
C ARG A 350 20.08 -0.15 -3.44
N LEU A 351 18.93 0.21 -4.03
CA LEU A 351 17.64 0.10 -3.33
C LEU A 351 17.30 -1.34 -2.96
N PRO A 352 17.38 -2.33 -3.87
CA PRO A 352 17.12 -3.73 -3.53
C PRO A 352 18.03 -4.29 -2.44
N ILE A 353 19.30 -3.88 -2.39
CA ILE A 353 20.24 -4.27 -1.34
C ILE A 353 19.77 -3.74 0.02
N LEU A 354 19.37 -2.44 0.09
CA LEU A 354 18.82 -1.87 1.32
C LEU A 354 17.62 -2.69 1.80
N MET A 355 16.68 -2.97 0.91
CA MET A 355 15.46 -3.74 1.23
C MET A 355 15.80 -5.14 1.71
N GLY A 356 16.66 -5.84 1.01
CA GLY A 356 17.06 -7.22 1.37
C GLY A 356 17.77 -7.30 2.71
N VAL A 357 18.73 -6.40 2.95
CA VAL A 357 19.49 -6.35 4.21
C VAL A 357 18.58 -5.99 5.38
N THR A 358 17.75 -4.94 5.26
CA THR A 358 16.88 -4.52 6.36
C THR A 358 15.82 -5.56 6.68
N THR A 359 15.25 -6.25 5.68
CA THR A 359 14.29 -7.34 5.90
C THR A 359 14.93 -8.52 6.61
N ALA A 360 16.11 -8.97 6.17
CA ALA A 360 16.85 -10.04 6.82
C ALA A 360 17.26 -9.67 8.26
N MET A 361 17.76 -8.44 8.46
CA MET A 361 18.10 -7.95 9.80
C MET A 361 16.87 -7.85 10.72
N GLY A 362 15.67 -7.61 10.18
CA GLY A 362 14.43 -7.59 10.95
C GLY A 362 14.05 -8.93 11.57
N ALA A 363 14.56 -10.05 11.04
CA ALA A 363 14.41 -11.36 11.66
C ALA A 363 15.19 -11.48 12.98
N ILE A 364 16.34 -10.80 13.14
CA ILE A 364 17.22 -10.92 14.31
C ILE A 364 16.50 -10.50 15.61
N PRO A 365 15.89 -9.32 15.74
CA PRO A 365 15.07 -8.98 16.91
C PRO A 365 13.97 -10.01 17.17
N SER A 366 13.38 -10.56 16.11
CA SER A 366 12.32 -11.56 16.21
C SER A 366 12.82 -12.85 16.87
N TYR A 367 13.96 -13.35 16.45
CA TYR A 367 14.59 -14.48 17.11
C TYR A 367 14.97 -14.17 18.57
N TYR A 368 15.43 -12.97 18.85
CA TYR A 368 15.81 -12.57 20.19
C TYR A 368 14.61 -12.63 21.15
N TYR A 369 13.49 -11.97 20.85
CA TYR A 369 12.32 -11.98 21.75
C TYR A 369 11.62 -13.35 21.82
N LEU A 370 11.74 -14.20 20.82
CA LEU A 370 11.21 -15.56 20.89
C LEU A 370 12.05 -16.49 21.78
N ASN A 371 13.38 -16.37 21.71
CA ASN A 371 14.27 -17.39 22.23
C ASN A 371 15.09 -16.97 23.47
N VAL A 372 15.50 -15.71 23.57
CA VAL A 372 16.51 -15.26 24.55
C VAL A 372 15.90 -14.48 25.71
N VAL A 373 14.82 -13.72 25.44
CA VAL A 373 14.28 -12.82 26.46
C VAL A 373 13.55 -13.58 27.57
N ASP A 374 14.17 -13.63 28.76
CA ASP A 374 13.48 -13.97 29.99
C ASP A 374 12.83 -12.72 30.58
N TYR A 375 11.51 -12.83 30.82
CA TYR A 375 10.67 -11.68 31.19
C TYR A 375 10.66 -11.41 32.70
N GLY A 376 11.82 -11.46 33.33
CA GLY A 376 12.04 -10.90 34.66
C GLY A 376 11.96 -9.35 34.67
N PRO A 377 12.63 -8.66 35.58
CA PRO A 377 12.65 -7.18 35.67
C PRO A 377 13.12 -6.47 34.38
N GLY A 378 13.69 -7.19 33.41
CA GLY A 378 14.25 -6.68 32.16
C GLY A 378 13.30 -6.52 30.99
N ARG A 379 11.99 -6.33 31.18
CA ARG A 379 10.96 -6.17 30.12
C ARG A 379 11.27 -5.05 29.13
N VAL A 380 12.07 -4.07 29.49
CA VAL A 380 12.48 -2.94 28.61
C VAL A 380 13.14 -3.43 27.32
N TRP A 381 13.96 -4.47 27.39
CA TRP A 381 14.63 -5.04 26.22
C TRP A 381 13.65 -5.66 25.21
N LEU A 382 12.55 -6.23 25.66
CA LEU A 382 11.49 -6.69 24.77
C LEU A 382 10.92 -5.53 23.94
N TYR A 383 10.58 -4.42 24.58
CA TYR A 383 10.04 -3.26 23.88
C TYR A 383 11.05 -2.63 22.92
N ILE A 384 12.32 -2.54 23.34
CA ILE A 384 13.41 -2.05 22.46
C ILE A 384 13.56 -2.96 21.24
N THR A 385 13.60 -4.28 21.42
CA THR A 385 13.73 -5.22 20.30
C THR A 385 12.51 -5.24 19.40
N CYS A 386 11.31 -5.12 19.94
CA CYS A 386 10.07 -4.95 19.16
C CYS A 386 10.12 -3.66 18.33
N PHE A 387 10.54 -2.53 18.93
CA PHE A 387 10.67 -1.26 18.23
C PHE A 387 11.66 -1.34 17.07
N MET A 388 12.86 -1.87 17.32
CA MET A 388 13.91 -2.06 16.30
C MET A 388 13.46 -3.03 15.20
N GLY A 389 12.81 -4.13 15.57
CA GLY A 389 12.22 -5.08 14.61
C GLY A 389 11.21 -4.40 13.69
N GLY A 390 10.30 -3.60 14.26
CA GLY A 390 9.32 -2.81 13.51
C GLY A 390 9.98 -1.87 12.50
N ILE A 391 11.01 -1.11 12.91
CA ILE A 391 11.76 -0.22 12.00
C ILE A 391 12.35 -1.02 10.84
N LEU A 392 13.09 -2.08 11.12
CA LEU A 392 13.83 -2.83 10.11
C LEU A 392 12.93 -3.52 9.08
N CYS A 393 11.86 -4.17 9.54
CA CYS A 393 10.95 -4.89 8.67
C CYS A 393 10.11 -3.97 7.76
N SER A 394 9.93 -2.70 8.15
CA SER A 394 9.02 -1.78 7.47
C SER A 394 9.70 -0.83 6.47
N VAL A 395 11.02 -0.93 6.31
CA VAL A 395 11.75 -0.24 5.23
C VAL A 395 11.34 -0.74 3.84
N THR A 396 11.04 -2.01 3.71
CA THR A 396 10.80 -2.69 2.42
C THR A 396 9.49 -2.31 1.74
N PRO A 397 8.29 -2.29 2.37
CA PRO A 397 7.01 -2.12 1.68
C PRO A 397 6.88 -0.86 0.80
N PRO A 398 7.28 0.36 1.22
CA PRO A 398 7.18 1.54 0.36
C PRO A 398 8.10 1.44 -0.85
N ASN A 399 9.25 0.81 -0.70
CA ASN A 399 10.25 0.67 -1.74
C ASN A 399 9.89 -0.39 -2.79
N VAL A 400 9.23 -1.49 -2.40
CA VAL A 400 8.64 -2.46 -3.34
C VAL A 400 7.62 -1.79 -4.25
N ARG A 401 6.74 -0.96 -3.67
CA ARG A 401 5.76 -0.20 -4.46
C ARG A 401 6.43 0.76 -5.44
N ALA A 402 7.51 1.43 -5.01
CA ALA A 402 8.29 2.29 -5.90
C ALA A 402 8.94 1.51 -7.06
N ILE A 403 9.49 0.32 -6.81
CA ILE A 403 10.03 -0.55 -7.87
C ILE A 403 8.93 -0.95 -8.86
N LEU A 404 7.76 -1.38 -8.38
CA LEU A 404 6.62 -1.73 -9.26
C LEU A 404 6.17 -0.56 -10.12
N LEU A 405 6.21 0.68 -9.61
CA LEU A 405 5.89 1.87 -10.40
C LEU A 405 6.93 2.14 -11.49
N ASN A 406 8.20 1.86 -11.22
CA ASN A 406 9.31 2.22 -12.11
C ASN A 406 9.63 1.16 -13.18
N VAL A 407 9.19 -0.08 -12.98
CA VAL A 407 9.46 -1.21 -13.90
C VAL A 407 8.26 -1.50 -14.81
N ASN A 408 7.10 -0.92 -14.51
CA ASN A 408 5.87 -1.18 -15.26
C ASN A 408 5.37 0.08 -15.96
N PRO A 409 5.00 0.00 -17.26
CA PRO A 409 4.42 1.11 -17.99
C PRO A 409 3.05 1.51 -17.39
N PRO A 410 2.65 2.79 -17.55
CA PRO A 410 1.49 3.37 -16.88
C PRO A 410 0.20 2.53 -17.02
N GLU A 411 -0.05 1.96 -18.19
CA GLU A 411 -1.25 1.18 -18.48
C GLU A 411 -1.32 -0.17 -17.73
N THR A 412 -0.19 -0.74 -17.28
CA THR A 412 -0.17 -2.04 -16.60
C THR A 412 0.10 -1.93 -15.09
N ARG A 413 0.47 -0.76 -14.60
CA ARG A 413 0.79 -0.52 -13.17
C ARG A 413 -0.32 -1.00 -12.25
N GLY A 414 -1.57 -0.61 -12.53
CA GLY A 414 -2.73 -1.01 -11.73
C GLY A 414 -2.89 -2.53 -11.63
N SER A 415 -2.76 -3.23 -12.76
CA SER A 415 -2.85 -4.69 -12.80
C SER A 415 -1.72 -5.37 -12.03
N MET A 416 -0.49 -4.86 -12.14
CA MET A 416 0.66 -5.41 -11.41
C MET A 416 0.55 -5.17 -9.90
N PHE A 417 0.04 -4.01 -9.47
CA PHE A 417 -0.28 -3.76 -8.07
C PHE A 417 -1.37 -4.69 -7.54
N ALA A 418 -2.41 -4.94 -8.35
CA ALA A 418 -3.48 -5.86 -7.97
C ALA A 418 -2.94 -7.29 -7.74
N VAL A 419 -2.12 -7.80 -8.68
CA VAL A 419 -1.48 -9.12 -8.52
C VAL A 419 -0.58 -9.16 -7.29
N TYR A 420 0.24 -8.12 -7.08
CA TYR A 420 1.10 -8.03 -5.89
C TYR A 420 0.28 -8.05 -4.60
N SER A 421 -0.80 -7.27 -4.52
CA SER A 421 -1.67 -7.22 -3.33
C SER A 421 -2.33 -8.58 -3.06
N GLN A 422 -2.73 -9.33 -4.11
CA GLN A 422 -3.29 -10.68 -3.94
C GLN A 422 -2.27 -11.64 -3.30
N ILE A 423 -1.00 -11.59 -3.73
CA ILE A 423 0.07 -12.43 -3.16
C ILE A 423 0.35 -12.01 -1.72
N ASP A 424 0.35 -10.72 -1.43
CA ASP A 424 0.52 -10.15 -0.08
C ASP A 424 -0.58 -10.66 0.88
N ASP A 425 -1.83 -10.64 0.43
CA ASP A 425 -2.98 -11.10 1.20
C ASP A 425 -2.97 -12.63 1.41
N VAL A 426 -2.56 -13.39 0.40
CA VAL A 426 -2.37 -14.86 0.52
C VAL A 426 -1.30 -15.17 1.56
N GLY A 427 -0.20 -14.42 1.60
CA GLY A 427 0.85 -14.60 2.61
C GLY A 427 0.40 -14.23 4.02
N LYS A 428 -0.33 -13.13 4.19
CA LYS A 428 -0.87 -12.68 5.48
C LYS A 428 -1.95 -13.63 6.03
N GLY A 429 -2.82 -14.13 5.16
CA GLY A 429 -3.91 -15.04 5.55
C GLY A 429 -3.47 -16.50 5.61
N GLY A 430 -2.74 -16.98 4.60
CA GLY A 430 -2.27 -18.36 4.51
C GLY A 430 -1.07 -18.66 5.41
N GLY A 431 -0.23 -17.66 5.70
CA GLY A 431 0.93 -17.82 6.57
C GLY A 431 0.60 -18.35 7.96
N PRO A 432 -0.33 -17.73 8.71
CA PRO A 432 -0.79 -18.25 9.99
C PRO A 432 -1.36 -19.66 9.90
N ALA A 433 -2.11 -19.99 8.85
CA ALA A 433 -2.67 -21.33 8.65
C ALA A 433 -1.57 -22.38 8.38
N LEU A 434 -0.56 -22.04 7.59
CA LEU A 434 0.61 -22.90 7.36
C LEU A 434 1.39 -23.12 8.66
N VAL A 435 1.61 -22.06 9.43
CA VAL A 435 2.35 -22.12 10.68
C VAL A 435 1.56 -22.87 11.76
N ALA A 436 0.22 -22.85 11.74
CA ALA A 436 -0.61 -23.66 12.62
C ALA A 436 -0.30 -25.17 12.46
N VAL A 437 -0.08 -25.65 11.22
CA VAL A 437 0.33 -27.03 10.98
C VAL A 437 1.70 -27.33 11.60
N PHE A 438 2.64 -26.39 11.50
CA PHE A 438 3.97 -26.55 12.13
C PHE A 438 3.88 -26.50 13.66
N ILE A 439 2.97 -25.71 14.22
CA ILE A 439 2.75 -25.66 15.69
C ILE A 439 2.36 -27.03 16.22
N VAL A 440 1.43 -27.72 15.55
CA VAL A 440 0.98 -29.07 15.94
C VAL A 440 2.13 -30.09 15.88
N SER A 441 3.01 -30.00 14.88
CA SER A 441 4.09 -30.98 14.69
C SER A 441 5.34 -30.72 15.49
N MET A 442 5.74 -29.44 15.74
CA MET A 442 7.01 -29.08 16.32
C MET A 442 6.94 -28.07 17.47
N GLY A 443 5.71 -27.66 17.85
CA GLY A 443 5.46 -26.67 18.90
C GLY A 443 5.63 -25.22 18.44
N ARG A 444 4.97 -24.28 19.15
CA ARG A 444 4.89 -22.86 18.80
C ARG A 444 6.23 -22.17 18.61
N ARG A 445 7.19 -22.41 19.51
CA ARG A 445 8.48 -21.73 19.45
C ARG A 445 9.27 -22.06 18.20
N VAL A 446 9.32 -23.35 17.83
CA VAL A 446 10.03 -23.79 16.63
C VAL A 446 9.30 -23.33 15.38
N ALA A 447 7.96 -23.47 15.34
CA ALA A 447 7.12 -23.03 14.23
C ALA A 447 7.28 -21.53 13.93
N PHE A 448 7.35 -20.69 14.98
CA PHE A 448 7.57 -19.24 14.81
C PHE A 448 8.99 -18.92 14.33
N ASN A 449 10.01 -19.64 14.82
CA ASN A 449 11.36 -19.49 14.29
C ASN A 449 11.43 -19.82 12.81
N VAL A 450 10.76 -20.89 12.37
CA VAL A 450 10.63 -21.23 10.93
C VAL A 450 9.90 -20.11 10.19
N ALA A 451 8.79 -19.60 10.71
CA ALA A 451 8.06 -18.52 10.09
C ALA A 451 8.92 -17.26 9.90
N PHE A 452 9.65 -16.82 10.92
CA PHE A 452 10.53 -15.65 10.80
C PHE A 452 11.74 -15.88 9.91
N SER A 453 12.16 -17.15 9.69
CA SER A 453 13.20 -17.50 8.71
C SER A 453 12.80 -17.12 7.27
N PHE A 454 11.51 -17.02 6.95
CA PHE A 454 11.05 -16.57 5.66
C PHE A 454 11.51 -15.14 5.32
N TRP A 455 11.80 -14.30 6.33
CA TRP A 455 12.39 -12.98 6.05
C TRP A 455 13.83 -13.07 5.51
N PHE A 456 14.61 -14.11 5.81
CA PHE A 456 15.91 -14.32 5.15
C PHE A 456 15.71 -14.70 3.67
N VAL A 457 14.75 -15.58 3.38
CA VAL A 457 14.41 -15.94 1.99
C VAL A 457 13.94 -14.71 1.22
N CYS A 458 13.04 -13.92 1.82
CA CYS A 458 12.58 -12.64 1.27
C CYS A 458 13.76 -11.69 1.03
N GLY A 459 14.68 -11.54 2.00
CA GLY A 459 15.85 -10.68 1.89
C GLY A 459 16.79 -11.08 0.75
N ILE A 460 16.99 -12.38 0.53
CA ILE A 460 17.76 -12.90 -0.62
C ILE A 460 17.07 -12.54 -1.94
N LEU A 461 15.76 -12.83 -2.07
CA LEU A 461 14.99 -12.53 -3.28
C LEU A 461 14.99 -11.03 -3.61
N LEU A 462 14.81 -10.19 -2.59
CA LEU A 462 14.92 -8.73 -2.73
C LEU A 462 16.31 -8.30 -3.20
N SER A 463 17.36 -8.87 -2.62
CA SER A 463 18.74 -8.56 -3.01
C SER A 463 19.04 -8.99 -4.45
N CYS A 464 18.44 -10.07 -4.93
CA CYS A 464 18.58 -10.54 -6.33
C CYS A 464 18.02 -9.53 -7.35
N ILE A 465 17.06 -8.68 -6.96
CA ILE A 465 16.53 -7.60 -7.82
C ILE A 465 17.65 -6.64 -8.28
N THR A 466 18.74 -6.54 -7.51
CA THR A 466 19.91 -5.71 -7.86
C THR A 466 20.47 -6.03 -9.25
N PHE A 467 20.37 -7.27 -9.68
CA PHE A 467 20.92 -7.74 -10.96
C PHE A 467 19.97 -7.49 -12.15
N THR A 468 18.72 -7.16 -11.90
CA THR A 468 17.69 -7.05 -12.96
C THR A 468 17.13 -5.63 -13.12
N ILE A 469 17.12 -4.84 -12.05
CA ILE A 469 16.40 -3.57 -11.99
C ILE A 469 16.90 -2.53 -13.00
N ASP A 470 18.22 -2.40 -13.21
CA ASP A 470 18.78 -1.40 -14.13
C ASP A 470 18.35 -1.69 -15.58
N HIS A 471 18.40 -2.96 -15.97
CA HIS A 471 17.98 -3.42 -17.29
C HIS A 471 16.46 -3.26 -17.51
N ASP A 472 15.65 -3.70 -16.56
CA ASP A 472 14.20 -3.73 -16.71
C ASP A 472 13.59 -2.31 -16.67
N VAL A 473 14.16 -1.39 -15.87
CA VAL A 473 13.76 0.05 -15.88
C VAL A 473 14.15 0.72 -17.20
N GLU A 474 15.29 0.36 -17.81
CA GLU A 474 15.67 0.93 -19.10
C GLU A 474 14.78 0.40 -20.24
N LEU A 475 14.44 -0.89 -20.22
CA LEU A 475 13.47 -1.47 -21.17
C LEU A 475 12.10 -0.80 -21.09
N GLU A 476 11.61 -0.51 -19.86
CA GLU A 476 10.36 0.21 -19.66
C GLU A 476 10.44 1.61 -20.23
N ARG A 477 11.53 2.32 -19.95
CA ARG A 477 11.77 3.67 -20.50
C ARG A 477 11.75 3.71 -22.01
N LEU A 478 12.43 2.77 -22.68
CA LEU A 478 12.43 2.64 -24.12
C LEU A 478 11.05 2.34 -24.68
N ALA A 479 10.29 1.42 -24.05
CA ALA A 479 8.92 1.10 -24.46
C ALA A 479 7.96 2.29 -24.34
N VAL A 480 8.14 3.15 -23.34
CA VAL A 480 7.37 4.39 -23.18
C VAL A 480 7.75 5.40 -24.27
N LEU A 481 9.04 5.55 -24.59
CA LEU A 481 9.52 6.44 -25.65
C LEU A 481 9.00 5.98 -27.03
N GLU A 482 9.08 4.69 -27.34
CA GLU A 482 8.51 4.13 -28.59
C GLU A 482 6.99 4.36 -28.71
N ALA A 483 6.27 4.33 -27.58
CA ALA A 483 4.83 4.61 -27.55
C ALA A 483 4.48 6.11 -27.77
N LEU A 484 5.45 7.00 -27.59
CA LEU A 484 5.32 8.44 -27.82
C LEU A 484 5.72 8.88 -29.25
N GLU A 485 6.56 8.12 -29.97
CA GLU A 485 7.10 8.47 -31.29
C GLU A 485 6.19 8.27 -32.54
N PRO A 486 5.10 7.46 -32.59
CA PRO A 486 4.55 6.95 -33.85
C PRO A 486 3.72 7.92 -34.72
N ARG A 487 3.65 9.21 -34.50
CA ARG A 487 2.82 10.11 -35.32
C ARG A 487 3.52 11.07 -36.25
N VAL A 488 4.82 11.16 -36.22
CA VAL A 488 5.56 12.04 -37.15
C VAL A 488 5.70 11.38 -38.53
N LEU A 489 5.65 10.05 -38.61
CA LEU A 489 5.89 9.33 -39.87
C LEU A 489 4.64 9.04 -40.73
N GLU A 490 3.43 8.96 -40.14
CA GLU A 490 2.19 8.70 -40.90
C GLU A 490 1.65 9.93 -41.61
N ASN A 491 1.82 11.14 -41.05
CA ASN A 491 1.34 12.37 -41.67
C ASN A 491 2.23 12.87 -42.82
N ASP A 492 3.48 12.44 -42.89
CA ASP A 492 4.40 12.79 -44.00
C ASP A 492 4.20 11.91 -45.26
N VAL A 493 3.56 10.74 -45.10
CA VAL A 493 3.28 9.84 -46.22
C VAL A 493 1.95 10.22 -46.92
N GLU A 494 0.90 10.58 -46.16
CA GLU A 494 -0.38 11.03 -46.74
C GLU A 494 -0.34 12.43 -47.38
N GLY A 495 0.63 13.26 -46.99
CA GLY A 495 0.83 14.59 -47.57
C GLY A 495 1.58 14.61 -48.93
N ARG A 496 2.14 13.46 -49.35
CA ARG A 496 2.87 13.35 -50.64
C ARG A 496 2.08 12.68 -51.77
N GLU A 497 0.88 12.20 -51.50
CA GLU A 497 -0.04 11.59 -52.48
C GLU A 497 -1.25 12.46 -52.86
N LYS A 498 -1.25 13.73 -52.51
CA LYS A 498 -2.21 14.74 -53.01
C LYS A 498 -1.40 15.91 -53.62
#